data_b4d5cc2c3ae3f4a265b18726f68ca45f
#
_entry.id   b4d5cc2c3ae3f4a265b18726f68ca45f
#
_cell.length_a   1.000
_cell.length_b   1.000
_cell.length_c   1.000
_cell.angle_alpha   90.00
_cell.angle_beta   90.00
_cell.angle_gamma   90.00
#
_symmetry.space_group_name_H-M   'P 1'
#
loop_
_entity.id
_entity.type
_entity.pdbx_description
1 polymer ?
#
loop_
_entity_poly.entity_id
_entity_poly.type
_entity_poly.pdbx_seq_one_letter_code
_entity_poly.pdbx_strand_id
1 'polypeptide(L)'
;ANRTMTGRMLLQFIEKTGIPFLTTQLGKGVIDERHPKFLGCAALSAGDFVHRAVEASDCIVNVGHDVIEKPPFFMKPGGAQVIHISSKTAEVDPVYFPGIEVIGDIANAIWQMKEDIVPSGSWDCGHMLDYHKAEVEHTASLSGDARFPIFPPHLVQQVRDVMPDDGIICLDNGVYKIWFARGYSAHRPNTVLLDNALATMGAGLPSAMMSAMVYPDRKVMAI
;
A
#
# COMPACT_ATOMS: atom_id res chain seq x y z
N ALA A 1 1.04 -10.14 2.96
CA ALA A 1 0.31 -9.41 4.02
C ALA A 1 -1.20 -9.37 3.78
N ASN A 2 -1.67 -9.56 2.54
CA ASN A 2 -3.08 -9.37 2.16
C ASN A 2 -4.00 -10.59 2.47
N ARG A 3 -3.64 -11.41 3.43
CA ARG A 3 -4.53 -12.48 3.95
C ARG A 3 -5.34 -11.92 5.11
N THR A 4 -6.61 -12.36 5.25
CA THR A 4 -7.57 -11.83 6.24
C THR A 4 -7.01 -11.74 7.67
N MET A 5 -6.31 -12.77 8.13
CA MET A 5 -5.72 -12.76 9.48
C MET A 5 -4.58 -11.75 9.61
N THR A 6 -3.73 -11.64 8.60
CA THR A 6 -2.63 -10.67 8.60
C THR A 6 -3.14 -9.23 8.66
N GLY A 7 -4.13 -8.88 7.84
CA GLY A 7 -4.74 -7.54 7.89
C GLY A 7 -5.35 -7.22 9.25
N ARG A 8 -6.05 -8.19 9.86
CA ARG A 8 -6.63 -8.03 11.20
C ARG A 8 -5.55 -7.81 12.28
N MET A 9 -4.47 -8.58 12.25
CA MET A 9 -3.38 -8.43 13.23
C MET A 9 -2.63 -7.12 13.03
N LEU A 10 -2.40 -6.72 11.77
CA LEU A 10 -1.82 -5.41 11.45
C LEU A 10 -2.66 -4.26 11.98
N LEU A 11 -3.97 -4.29 11.74
CA LEU A 11 -4.88 -3.26 12.26
C LEU A 11 -4.77 -3.14 13.78
N GLN A 12 -4.87 -4.28 14.50
CA GLN A 12 -4.76 -4.28 15.96
C GLN A 12 -3.39 -3.79 16.46
N PHE A 13 -2.32 -4.09 15.74
CA PHE A 13 -0.98 -3.60 16.07
C PHE A 13 -0.91 -2.07 15.90
N ILE A 14 -1.42 -1.55 14.80
CA ILE A 14 -1.46 -0.11 14.53
C ILE A 14 -2.33 0.64 15.54
N GLU A 15 -3.50 0.10 15.87
CA GLU A 15 -4.39 0.69 16.87
C GLU A 15 -3.74 0.71 18.27
N LYS A 16 -3.04 -0.35 18.64
CA LYS A 16 -2.32 -0.42 19.93
C LYS A 16 -1.14 0.54 20.00
N THR A 17 -0.36 0.65 18.91
CA THR A 17 0.91 1.38 18.92
C THR A 17 0.78 2.84 18.47
N GLY A 18 -0.21 3.15 17.66
CA GLY A 18 -0.35 4.46 17.03
C GLY A 18 0.66 4.74 15.91
N ILE A 19 1.49 3.74 15.54
CA ILE A 19 2.46 3.84 14.44
C ILE A 19 1.72 3.99 13.11
N PRO A 20 2.07 4.98 12.27
CA PRO A 20 1.46 5.12 10.95
C PRO A 20 1.93 4.02 10.00
N PHE A 21 1.14 3.78 8.95
CA PHE A 21 1.46 2.76 7.97
C PHE A 21 1.23 3.25 6.54
N LEU A 22 1.96 2.65 5.63
CA LEU A 22 1.78 2.79 4.19
C LEU A 22 1.59 1.42 3.54
N THR A 23 1.08 1.39 2.32
CA THR A 23 0.98 0.17 1.53
C THR A 23 1.87 0.26 0.30
N THR A 24 2.28 -0.89 -0.21
CA THR A 24 2.74 -1.02 -1.60
C THR A 24 1.53 -1.19 -2.52
N GLN A 25 1.74 -1.17 -3.83
CA GLN A 25 0.65 -1.35 -4.79
C GLN A 25 -0.10 -2.67 -4.57
N LEU A 26 0.63 -3.78 -4.38
CA LEU A 26 0.03 -5.11 -4.11
C LEU A 26 -0.54 -5.23 -2.70
N GLY A 27 -0.12 -4.36 -1.79
CA GLY A 27 -0.61 -4.30 -0.41
C GLY A 27 -1.88 -3.47 -0.22
N LYS A 28 -2.37 -2.79 -1.25
CA LYS A 28 -3.55 -1.90 -1.15
C LYS A 28 -4.76 -2.62 -0.54
N GLY A 29 -5.41 -1.93 0.39
CA GLY A 29 -6.60 -2.43 1.07
C GLY A 29 -6.34 -3.51 2.13
N VAL A 30 -5.09 -3.84 2.46
CA VAL A 30 -4.79 -4.77 3.57
C VAL A 30 -5.39 -4.27 4.89
N ILE A 31 -5.42 -2.98 5.06
CA ILE A 31 -6.22 -2.22 6.03
C ILE A 31 -7.00 -1.19 5.21
N ASP A 32 -8.18 -0.79 5.68
CA ASP A 32 -8.95 0.29 5.06
C ASP A 32 -8.10 1.57 4.96
N GLU A 33 -7.90 2.06 3.75
CA GLU A 33 -7.04 3.23 3.50
C GLU A 33 -7.65 4.56 3.96
N ARG A 34 -8.89 4.55 4.50
CA ARG A 34 -9.48 5.68 5.24
C ARG A 34 -8.99 5.77 6.68
N HIS A 35 -8.21 4.80 7.15
CA HIS A 35 -7.71 4.78 8.52
C HIS A 35 -6.82 6.01 8.80
N PRO A 36 -7.00 6.72 9.95
CA PRO A 36 -6.32 8.00 10.22
C PRO A 36 -4.80 7.91 10.35
N LYS A 37 -4.24 6.70 10.43
CA LYS A 37 -2.79 6.45 10.44
C LYS A 37 -2.24 6.01 9.08
N PHE A 38 -3.06 5.98 8.04
CA PHE A 38 -2.60 5.69 6.68
C PHE A 38 -1.79 6.86 6.11
N LEU A 39 -0.64 6.56 5.51
CA LEU A 39 0.26 7.56 4.93
C LEU A 39 0.21 7.63 3.40
N GLY A 40 -0.50 6.69 2.76
CA GLY A 40 -0.55 6.59 1.31
C GLY A 40 0.06 5.29 0.77
N CYS A 41 0.17 5.21 -0.54
CA CYS A 41 0.69 4.05 -1.24
C CYS A 41 2.04 4.36 -1.88
N ALA A 42 3.06 3.57 -1.56
CA ALA A 42 4.35 3.62 -2.22
C ALA A 42 4.24 3.04 -3.64
N ALA A 43 4.16 3.92 -4.64
CA ALA A 43 4.20 3.54 -6.04
C ALA A 43 5.65 3.46 -6.57
N LEU A 44 5.82 2.96 -7.79
CA LEU A 44 7.12 2.84 -8.48
C LEU A 44 7.67 4.21 -8.96
N SER A 45 7.59 5.23 -8.13
CA SER A 45 8.03 6.60 -8.43
C SER A 45 8.95 7.09 -7.32
N ALA A 46 9.83 8.02 -7.63
CA ALA A 46 10.72 8.65 -6.66
C ALA A 46 10.22 10.06 -6.29
N GLY A 47 10.59 10.55 -5.11
CA GLY A 47 10.34 11.93 -4.69
C GLY A 47 8.90 12.27 -4.31
N ASP A 48 8.13 11.26 -3.91
CA ASP A 48 6.73 11.38 -3.49
C ASP A 48 6.59 11.77 -2.01
N PHE A 49 5.40 12.19 -1.60
CA PHE A 49 5.09 12.51 -0.19
C PHE A 49 5.35 11.33 0.75
N VAL A 50 4.94 10.13 0.35
CA VAL A 50 5.20 8.88 1.10
C VAL A 50 6.70 8.62 1.31
N HIS A 51 7.55 8.99 0.35
CA HIS A 51 9.00 8.86 0.46
C HIS A 51 9.56 9.71 1.58
N ARG A 52 9.02 10.90 1.78
CA ARG A 52 9.44 11.78 2.89
C ARG A 52 9.14 11.17 4.25
N ALA A 53 8.01 10.49 4.39
CA ALA A 53 7.69 9.77 5.62
C ALA A 53 8.66 8.60 5.86
N VAL A 54 9.00 7.85 4.79
CA VAL A 54 9.99 6.76 4.87
C VAL A 54 11.38 7.30 5.21
N GLU A 55 11.80 8.41 4.60
CA GLU A 55 13.10 9.03 4.87
C GLU A 55 13.22 9.61 6.27
N ALA A 56 12.10 10.04 6.87
CA ALA A 56 12.03 10.55 8.22
C ALA A 56 11.96 9.43 9.29
N SER A 57 11.82 8.17 8.87
CA SER A 57 11.72 7.03 9.78
C SER A 57 13.11 6.59 10.25
N ASP A 58 13.23 6.23 11.51
CA ASP A 58 14.41 5.58 12.11
C ASP A 58 14.31 4.04 12.07
N CYS A 59 13.06 3.53 12.05
CA CYS A 59 12.77 2.11 11.96
C CYS A 59 11.59 1.86 11.02
N ILE A 60 11.71 0.84 10.15
CA ILE A 60 10.67 0.43 9.22
C ILE A 60 10.32 -1.04 9.46
N VAL A 61 9.08 -1.30 9.83
CA VAL A 61 8.57 -2.68 9.94
C VAL A 61 7.92 -3.06 8.61
N ASN A 62 8.60 -3.91 7.85
CA ASN A 62 8.19 -4.33 6.53
C ASN A 62 7.50 -5.69 6.56
N VAL A 63 6.22 -5.73 6.20
CA VAL A 63 5.36 -6.91 6.36
C VAL A 63 4.99 -7.51 5.02
N GLY A 64 5.51 -8.72 4.74
CA GLY A 64 5.19 -9.46 3.52
C GLY A 64 5.68 -8.82 2.23
N HIS A 65 6.76 -8.02 2.31
CA HIS A 65 7.33 -7.36 1.14
C HIS A 65 7.98 -8.35 0.18
N ASP A 66 7.86 -8.04 -1.10
CA ASP A 66 8.58 -8.69 -2.18
C ASP A 66 9.38 -7.66 -2.98
N VAL A 67 10.60 -8.01 -3.40
CA VAL A 67 11.49 -7.13 -4.19
C VAL A 67 10.90 -6.72 -5.55
N ILE A 68 9.85 -7.39 -6.02
CA ILE A 68 9.08 -7.00 -7.20
C ILE A 68 8.51 -5.57 -7.08
N GLU A 69 8.20 -5.15 -5.87
CA GLU A 69 7.71 -3.80 -5.58
C GLU A 69 8.81 -2.86 -5.06
N LYS A 70 10.00 -2.95 -5.62
CA LYS A 70 11.17 -2.16 -5.21
C LYS A 70 10.90 -0.66 -5.10
N PRO A 71 10.78 -0.10 -3.91
CA PRO A 71 10.96 1.32 -3.73
C PRO A 71 12.49 1.60 -3.68
N PRO A 72 13.06 2.32 -4.64
CA PRO A 72 14.52 2.51 -4.73
C PRO A 72 15.08 3.37 -3.58
N PHE A 73 14.23 3.98 -2.79
CA PHE A 73 14.58 4.81 -1.63
C PHE A 73 14.48 4.06 -0.31
N PHE A 74 14.03 2.81 -0.32
CA PHE A 74 13.60 2.08 0.86
C PHE A 74 14.73 1.83 1.86
N MET A 75 15.90 1.46 1.37
CA MET A 75 17.07 1.23 2.20
C MET A 75 18.32 1.89 1.61
N LYS A 76 19.13 2.43 2.50
CA LYS A 76 20.46 2.98 2.19
C LYS A 76 21.40 2.71 3.37
N PRO A 77 22.72 2.58 3.14
CA PRO A 77 23.70 2.43 4.23
C PRO A 77 23.59 3.59 5.23
N GLY A 78 23.48 3.25 6.51
CA GLY A 78 23.29 4.24 7.59
C GLY A 78 21.90 4.89 7.67
N GLY A 79 20.92 4.40 6.89
CA GLY A 79 19.52 4.82 6.96
C GLY A 79 18.72 4.11 8.04
N ALA A 80 17.39 4.13 7.92
CA ALA A 80 16.48 3.49 8.85
C ALA A 80 16.77 2.00 9.02
N GLN A 81 16.61 1.48 10.23
CA GLN A 81 16.65 0.05 10.46
C GLN A 81 15.41 -0.60 9.88
N VAL A 82 15.58 -1.72 9.16
CA VAL A 82 14.46 -2.45 8.58
C VAL A 82 14.29 -3.81 9.24
N ILE A 83 13.07 -4.07 9.68
CA ILE A 83 12.63 -5.36 10.21
C ILE A 83 11.77 -6.02 9.11
N HIS A 84 12.23 -7.16 8.59
CA HIS A 84 11.52 -7.92 7.57
C HIS A 84 10.69 -9.02 8.23
N ILE A 85 9.36 -8.95 8.11
CA ILE A 85 8.44 -9.99 8.60
C ILE A 85 7.81 -10.69 7.39
N SER A 86 8.20 -11.94 7.16
CA SER A 86 7.72 -12.69 5.99
C SER A 86 7.72 -14.19 6.25
N SER A 87 7.11 -14.95 5.33
CA SER A 87 7.17 -16.41 5.34
C SER A 87 8.48 -16.97 4.78
N LYS A 88 9.35 -16.13 4.22
CA LYS A 88 10.64 -16.49 3.64
C LYS A 88 11.64 -15.35 3.82
N THR A 89 12.92 -15.71 3.85
CA THR A 89 14.04 -14.78 3.92
C THR A 89 13.98 -13.75 2.80
N ALA A 90 14.42 -12.54 3.10
CA ALA A 90 14.52 -11.47 2.12
C ALA A 90 15.52 -11.84 1.01
N GLU A 91 15.13 -11.56 -0.24
CA GLU A 91 16.10 -11.58 -1.33
C GLU A 91 16.97 -10.34 -1.22
N VAL A 92 18.28 -10.54 -1.10
CA VAL A 92 19.25 -9.45 -0.97
C VAL A 92 19.33 -8.67 -2.27
N ASP A 93 19.10 -7.38 -2.17
CA ASP A 93 19.13 -6.44 -3.29
C ASP A 93 19.87 -5.18 -2.85
N PRO A 94 20.53 -4.41 -3.73
CA PRO A 94 21.20 -3.16 -3.36
C PRO A 94 20.31 -2.14 -2.63
N VAL A 95 18.99 -2.22 -2.81
CA VAL A 95 18.03 -1.34 -2.15
C VAL A 95 17.20 -2.06 -1.07
N TYR A 96 17.48 -3.34 -0.78
CA TYR A 96 16.79 -4.11 0.25
C TYR A 96 17.71 -5.12 0.94
N PHE A 97 18.16 -4.80 2.14
CA PHE A 97 19.08 -5.60 2.96
C PHE A 97 18.71 -5.46 4.46
N PRO A 98 17.55 -6.01 4.90
CA PRO A 98 17.03 -5.81 6.26
C PRO A 98 18.01 -6.26 7.34
N GLY A 99 18.06 -5.50 8.42
CA GLY A 99 18.93 -5.80 9.58
C GLY A 99 18.39 -6.89 10.49
N ILE A 100 17.07 -7.07 10.50
CA ILE A 100 16.37 -8.09 11.32
C ILE A 100 15.35 -8.79 10.41
N GLU A 101 15.35 -10.13 10.46
CA GLU A 101 14.36 -10.95 9.76
C GLU A 101 13.55 -11.78 10.76
N VAL A 102 12.23 -11.73 10.65
CA VAL A 102 11.29 -12.57 11.38
C VAL A 102 10.60 -13.48 10.37
N ILE A 103 11.07 -14.71 10.27
CA ILE A 103 10.62 -15.66 9.25
C ILE A 103 9.63 -16.66 9.85
N GLY A 104 8.41 -16.71 9.27
CA GLY A 104 7.37 -17.61 9.72
C GLY A 104 5.97 -17.18 9.30
N ASP A 105 4.97 -17.55 10.09
CA ASP A 105 3.61 -17.08 9.88
C ASP A 105 3.51 -15.60 10.26
N ILE A 106 3.19 -14.77 9.25
CA ILE A 106 3.18 -13.32 9.38
C ILE A 106 2.15 -12.86 10.42
N ALA A 107 0.96 -13.45 10.42
CA ALA A 107 -0.10 -13.05 11.33
C ALA A 107 0.28 -13.36 12.79
N ASN A 108 0.90 -14.52 13.01
CA ASN A 108 1.38 -14.92 14.34
C ASN A 108 2.55 -14.04 14.82
N ALA A 109 3.49 -13.71 13.93
CA ALA A 109 4.60 -12.81 14.26
C ALA A 109 4.08 -11.43 14.71
N ILE A 110 3.14 -10.86 13.96
CA ILE A 110 2.54 -9.56 14.32
C ILE A 110 1.74 -9.66 15.61
N TRP A 111 1.02 -10.75 15.82
CA TRP A 111 0.30 -10.97 17.07
C TRP A 111 1.24 -11.00 18.27
N GLN A 112 2.35 -11.76 18.21
CA GLN A 112 3.35 -11.80 19.27
C GLN A 112 3.96 -10.41 19.54
N MET A 113 4.38 -9.71 18.48
CA MET A 113 4.87 -8.33 18.61
C MET A 113 3.84 -7.43 19.29
N LYS A 114 2.56 -7.54 18.89
CA LYS A 114 1.48 -6.75 19.49
C LYS A 114 1.30 -7.06 20.98
N GLU A 115 1.39 -8.33 21.38
CA GLU A 115 1.25 -8.69 22.81
C GLU A 115 2.36 -8.06 23.66
N ASP A 116 3.61 -8.16 23.20
CA ASP A 116 4.79 -7.79 23.97
C ASP A 116 5.14 -6.29 23.90
N ILE A 117 4.74 -5.59 22.83
CA ILE A 117 5.11 -4.18 22.66
C ILE A 117 4.38 -3.29 23.68
N VAL A 118 5.15 -2.46 24.35
CA VAL A 118 4.63 -1.37 25.19
C VAL A 118 4.74 -0.08 24.37
N PRO A 119 3.62 0.55 24.03
CA PRO A 119 3.66 1.81 23.28
C PRO A 119 4.47 2.87 24.04
N SER A 120 5.40 3.51 23.34
CA SER A 120 6.20 4.59 23.92
C SER A 120 5.54 5.94 23.65
N GLY A 121 5.33 6.74 24.69
CA GLY A 121 4.87 8.12 24.55
C GLY A 121 5.86 9.06 23.84
N SER A 122 7.08 8.57 23.56
CA SER A 122 8.10 9.32 22.82
C SER A 122 8.03 9.10 21.29
N TRP A 123 7.16 8.22 20.81
CA TRP A 123 6.99 8.01 19.37
C TRP A 123 6.17 9.15 18.76
N ASP A 124 6.86 10.18 18.29
CA ASP A 124 6.25 11.30 17.59
C ASP A 124 6.23 11.04 16.07
N CYS A 125 5.11 10.54 15.59
CA CYS A 125 4.87 10.32 14.17
C CYS A 125 3.97 11.40 13.55
N GLY A 126 3.70 12.49 14.25
CA GLY A 126 2.77 13.54 13.81
C GLY A 126 3.17 14.15 12.47
N HIS A 127 4.44 14.46 12.30
CA HIS A 127 4.99 15.04 11.07
C HIS A 127 4.81 14.14 9.82
N MET A 128 4.74 12.81 10.00
CA MET A 128 4.48 11.89 8.88
C MET A 128 3.04 12.03 8.36
N LEU A 129 2.08 12.27 9.25
CA LEU A 129 0.68 12.51 8.89
C LEU A 129 0.51 13.84 8.14
N ASP A 130 1.36 14.83 8.41
CA ASP A 130 1.36 16.10 7.66
C ASP A 130 1.77 15.88 6.19
N TYR A 131 2.70 14.97 5.92
CA TYR A 131 3.03 14.59 4.54
C TYR A 131 1.84 13.96 3.81
N HIS A 132 1.13 13.06 4.48
CA HIS A 132 -0.08 12.45 3.91
C HIS A 132 -1.17 13.50 3.65
N LYS A 133 -1.39 14.42 4.59
CA LYS A 133 -2.35 15.52 4.40
C LYS A 133 -1.99 16.35 3.16
N ALA A 134 -0.72 16.70 2.99
CA ALA A 134 -0.25 17.44 1.81
C ALA A 134 -0.45 16.63 0.51
N GLU A 135 -0.26 15.31 0.53
CA GLU A 135 -0.56 14.43 -0.61
C GLU A 135 -2.04 14.44 -0.97
N VAL A 136 -2.92 14.30 0.03
CA VAL A 136 -4.37 14.32 -0.17
C VAL A 136 -4.84 15.65 -0.76
N GLU A 137 -4.37 16.78 -0.21
CA GLU A 137 -4.68 18.12 -0.70
C GLU A 137 -4.19 18.31 -2.15
N HIS A 138 -2.98 17.87 -2.45
CA HIS A 138 -2.42 17.92 -3.80
C HIS A 138 -3.24 17.08 -4.78
N THR A 139 -3.55 15.83 -4.44
CA THR A 139 -4.36 14.92 -5.26
C THR A 139 -5.76 15.48 -5.48
N ALA A 140 -6.41 16.02 -4.45
CA ALA A 140 -7.71 16.65 -4.56
C ALA A 140 -7.69 17.86 -5.50
N SER A 141 -6.64 18.66 -5.47
CA SER A 141 -6.48 19.81 -6.41
C SER A 141 -6.38 19.38 -7.87
N LEU A 142 -5.78 18.22 -8.12
CA LEU A 142 -5.65 17.66 -9.47
C LEU A 142 -6.90 16.93 -9.95
N SER A 143 -7.63 16.27 -9.05
CA SER A 143 -8.82 15.48 -9.40
C SER A 143 -10.02 16.33 -9.83
N GLY A 144 -10.04 17.62 -9.48
CA GLY A 144 -11.06 18.57 -9.93
C GLY A 144 -10.91 19.02 -11.40
N ASP A 145 -9.82 18.69 -12.07
CA ASP A 145 -9.54 19.13 -13.44
C ASP A 145 -10.24 18.23 -14.48
N ALA A 146 -11.38 18.68 -14.97
CA ALA A 146 -12.23 17.96 -15.95
C ALA A 146 -11.87 18.26 -17.42
N ARG A 147 -10.62 18.62 -17.71
CA ARG A 147 -10.14 18.89 -19.08
C ARG A 147 -10.31 17.68 -20.03
N PHE A 148 -10.27 17.93 -21.31
CA PHE A 148 -10.15 16.90 -22.36
C PHE A 148 -8.80 17.05 -23.08
N PRO A 149 -8.04 15.96 -23.35
CA PRO A 149 -8.29 14.57 -22.90
C PRO A 149 -8.36 14.44 -21.39
N ILE A 150 -9.09 13.42 -20.90
CA ILE A 150 -9.35 13.24 -19.48
C ILE A 150 -8.05 13.17 -18.65
N PHE A 151 -7.99 13.96 -17.59
CA PHE A 151 -6.82 13.99 -16.72
C PHE A 151 -6.82 12.78 -15.78
N PRO A 152 -5.71 12.01 -15.67
CA PRO A 152 -5.70 10.77 -14.91
C PRO A 152 -6.19 10.87 -13.46
N PRO A 153 -5.81 11.86 -12.63
CA PRO A 153 -6.37 12.04 -11.30
C PRO A 153 -7.89 12.18 -11.27
N HIS A 154 -8.46 12.88 -12.24
CA HIS A 154 -9.92 13.02 -12.38
C HIS A 154 -10.57 11.67 -12.67
N LEU A 155 -10.00 10.87 -13.58
CA LEU A 155 -10.49 9.52 -13.87
C LEU A 155 -10.48 8.64 -12.63
N VAL A 156 -9.37 8.65 -11.86
CA VAL A 156 -9.24 7.85 -10.63
C VAL A 156 -10.34 8.19 -9.62
N GLN A 157 -10.62 9.50 -9.44
CA GLN A 157 -11.69 9.95 -8.54
C GLN A 157 -13.06 9.48 -9.04
N GLN A 158 -13.36 9.63 -10.34
CA GLN A 158 -14.62 9.17 -10.91
C GLN A 158 -14.81 7.65 -10.75
N VAL A 159 -13.74 6.87 -10.92
CA VAL A 159 -13.79 5.42 -10.70
C VAL A 159 -14.06 5.12 -9.22
N ARG A 160 -13.43 5.84 -8.28
CA ARG A 160 -13.69 5.64 -6.84
C ARG A 160 -15.14 5.96 -6.49
N ASP A 161 -15.70 7.02 -7.04
CA ASP A 161 -17.06 7.48 -6.73
C ASP A 161 -18.15 6.48 -7.19
N VAL A 162 -17.90 5.76 -8.29
CA VAL A 162 -18.86 4.78 -8.83
C VAL A 162 -18.65 3.35 -8.31
N MET A 163 -17.51 3.07 -7.68
CA MET A 163 -17.21 1.73 -7.16
C MET A 163 -17.65 1.62 -5.70
N PRO A 164 -18.40 0.56 -5.31
CA PRO A 164 -18.69 0.30 -3.91
C PRO A 164 -17.42 -0.09 -3.14
N ASP A 165 -17.48 -0.07 -1.81
CA ASP A 165 -16.35 -0.39 -0.93
C ASP A 165 -15.72 -1.76 -1.21
N ASP A 166 -16.52 -2.73 -1.61
CA ASP A 166 -16.10 -4.09 -1.96
C ASP A 166 -15.95 -4.33 -3.47
N GLY A 167 -16.14 -3.28 -4.29
CA GLY A 167 -15.94 -3.35 -5.74
C GLY A 167 -14.49 -3.68 -6.09
N ILE A 168 -14.29 -4.44 -7.15
CA ILE A 168 -12.96 -4.90 -7.59
C ILE A 168 -12.57 -4.13 -8.85
N ILE A 169 -11.43 -3.45 -8.81
CA ILE A 169 -10.80 -2.91 -10.01
C ILE A 169 -9.63 -3.79 -10.41
N CYS A 170 -9.53 -4.09 -11.70
CA CYS A 170 -8.46 -4.87 -12.29
C CYS A 170 -7.70 -3.97 -13.26
N LEU A 171 -6.49 -3.59 -12.88
CA LEU A 171 -5.66 -2.68 -13.64
C LEU A 171 -4.81 -3.44 -14.66
N ASP A 172 -4.80 -2.96 -15.89
CA ASP A 172 -3.82 -3.41 -16.87
C ASP A 172 -2.48 -2.70 -16.66
N ASN A 173 -1.49 -2.97 -17.48
CA ASN A 173 -0.17 -2.37 -17.38
C ASN A 173 -0.05 -1.09 -18.22
N GLY A 174 0.30 -0.01 -17.54
CA GLY A 174 0.50 1.32 -18.13
C GLY A 174 0.84 2.35 -17.07
N VAL A 175 1.26 3.54 -17.48
CA VAL A 175 1.64 4.65 -16.58
C VAL A 175 0.48 5.03 -15.64
N TYR A 176 -0.76 4.88 -16.08
CA TYR A 176 -1.94 5.18 -15.28
C TYR A 176 -2.03 4.37 -13.97
N LYS A 177 -1.38 3.21 -13.87
CA LYS A 177 -1.30 2.44 -12.61
C LYS A 177 -0.75 3.28 -11.45
N ILE A 178 0.18 4.18 -11.72
CA ILE A 178 0.77 5.05 -10.70
C ILE A 178 -0.31 5.98 -10.12
N TRP A 179 -1.19 6.49 -10.96
CA TRP A 179 -2.30 7.35 -10.53
C TRP A 179 -3.32 6.58 -9.68
N PHE A 180 -3.64 5.34 -10.07
CA PHE A 180 -4.51 4.47 -9.27
C PHE A 180 -3.84 4.05 -7.95
N ALA A 181 -2.55 3.76 -7.97
CA ALA A 181 -1.81 3.45 -6.75
C ALA A 181 -1.87 4.59 -5.73
N ARG A 182 -1.71 5.83 -6.19
CA ARG A 182 -1.70 7.00 -5.32
C ARG A 182 -3.09 7.49 -4.95
N GLY A 183 -3.98 7.60 -5.91
CA GLY A 183 -5.25 8.32 -5.75
C GLY A 183 -6.47 7.44 -5.49
N TYR A 184 -6.43 6.14 -5.80
CA TYR A 184 -7.56 5.26 -5.56
C TYR A 184 -7.52 4.68 -4.14
N SER A 185 -8.42 5.08 -3.27
CA SER A 185 -8.52 4.55 -1.91
C SER A 185 -9.17 3.15 -1.91
N ALA A 186 -8.44 2.14 -1.45
CA ALA A 186 -8.94 0.78 -1.29
C ALA A 186 -9.52 0.59 0.12
N HIS A 187 -10.79 0.22 0.21
CA HIS A 187 -11.50 0.10 1.49
C HIS A 187 -11.53 -1.33 2.03
N ARG A 188 -11.22 -2.31 1.17
CA ARG A 188 -11.18 -3.73 1.53
C ARG A 188 -9.99 -4.43 0.87
N PRO A 189 -9.48 -5.51 1.46
CA PRO A 189 -8.44 -6.32 0.85
C PRO A 189 -8.92 -6.97 -0.46
N ASN A 190 -7.98 -7.15 -1.37
CA ASN A 190 -8.20 -7.79 -2.69
C ASN A 190 -9.26 -7.08 -3.55
N THR A 191 -9.35 -5.77 -3.47
CA THR A 191 -10.23 -4.94 -4.31
C THR A 191 -9.48 -4.18 -5.40
N VAL A 192 -8.15 -4.17 -5.36
CA VAL A 192 -7.28 -3.61 -6.41
C VAL A 192 -6.36 -4.72 -6.88
N LEU A 193 -6.57 -5.20 -8.10
CA LEU A 193 -5.77 -6.27 -8.70
C LEU A 193 -4.90 -5.68 -9.80
N LEU A 194 -3.62 -6.02 -9.77
CA LEU A 194 -2.64 -5.59 -10.77
C LEU A 194 -1.51 -6.62 -10.87
N ASP A 195 -0.92 -6.74 -12.06
CA ASP A 195 0.25 -7.56 -12.30
C ASP A 195 1.51 -6.69 -12.30
N ASN A 196 2.34 -6.81 -11.25
CA ASN A 196 3.62 -6.12 -11.16
C ASN A 196 4.81 -7.04 -11.47
N ALA A 197 4.64 -8.36 -11.35
CA ALA A 197 5.76 -9.29 -11.49
C ALA A 197 6.33 -9.30 -12.92
N LEU A 198 5.46 -9.48 -13.90
CA LEU A 198 5.83 -9.51 -15.32
C LEU A 198 5.34 -8.27 -16.08
N ALA A 199 4.55 -7.43 -15.43
CA ALA A 199 3.96 -6.24 -16.02
C ALA A 199 3.28 -6.51 -17.38
N THR A 200 2.51 -7.59 -17.44
CA THR A 200 1.88 -8.10 -18.66
C THR A 200 0.80 -7.17 -19.15
N MET A 201 0.96 -6.60 -20.33
CA MET A 201 -0.10 -5.86 -21.02
C MET A 201 -1.22 -6.81 -21.43
N GLY A 202 -2.48 -6.40 -21.23
CA GLY A 202 -3.66 -7.24 -21.49
C GLY A 202 -4.10 -8.07 -20.27
N ALA A 203 -3.44 -7.96 -19.11
CA ALA A 203 -3.79 -8.74 -17.91
C ALA A 203 -5.07 -8.23 -17.19
N GLY A 204 -5.42 -6.97 -17.37
CA GLY A 204 -6.56 -6.34 -16.69
C GLY A 204 -7.91 -6.99 -17.03
N LEU A 205 -8.19 -7.21 -18.31
CA LEU A 205 -9.45 -7.78 -18.75
C LEU A 205 -9.67 -9.24 -18.24
N PRO A 206 -8.75 -10.21 -18.46
CA PRO A 206 -8.95 -11.57 -17.95
C PRO A 206 -9.01 -11.60 -16.42
N SER A 207 -8.30 -10.76 -15.70
CA SER A 207 -8.41 -10.62 -14.25
C SER A 207 -9.80 -10.16 -13.83
N ALA A 208 -10.39 -9.21 -14.54
CA ALA A 208 -11.76 -8.75 -14.30
C ALA A 208 -12.79 -9.83 -14.61
N MET A 209 -12.64 -10.54 -15.72
CA MET A 209 -13.53 -11.66 -16.08
C MET A 209 -13.51 -12.74 -14.99
N MET A 210 -12.33 -13.16 -14.54
CA MET A 210 -12.19 -14.12 -13.45
C MET A 210 -12.82 -13.60 -12.15
N SER A 211 -12.58 -12.34 -11.80
CA SER A 211 -13.14 -11.74 -10.60
C SER A 211 -14.67 -11.71 -10.63
N ALA A 212 -15.27 -11.40 -11.77
CA ALA A 212 -16.72 -11.41 -11.95
C ALA A 212 -17.31 -12.83 -11.86
N MET A 213 -16.59 -13.85 -12.33
CA MET A 213 -17.02 -15.24 -12.21
C MET A 213 -16.96 -15.74 -10.77
N VAL A 214 -15.92 -15.34 -10.00
CA VAL A 214 -15.72 -15.77 -8.60
C VAL A 214 -16.63 -15.00 -7.64
N TYR A 215 -16.91 -13.74 -7.95
CA TYR A 215 -17.70 -12.84 -7.10
C TYR A 215 -18.85 -12.21 -7.91
N PRO A 216 -19.89 -12.99 -8.28
CA PRO A 216 -20.95 -12.53 -9.19
C PRO A 216 -21.77 -11.38 -8.61
N ASP A 217 -21.83 -11.22 -7.29
CA ASP A 217 -22.59 -10.16 -6.61
C ASP A 217 -21.78 -8.87 -6.40
N ARG A 218 -20.50 -8.85 -6.78
CA ARG A 218 -19.65 -7.69 -6.63
C ARG A 218 -19.46 -6.94 -7.95
N LYS A 219 -19.42 -5.62 -7.87
CA LYS A 219 -19.09 -4.80 -9.04
C LYS A 219 -17.62 -4.99 -9.39
N VAL A 220 -17.34 -5.32 -10.66
CA VAL A 220 -15.99 -5.51 -11.18
C VAL A 220 -15.75 -4.56 -12.35
N MET A 221 -14.59 -3.94 -12.41
CA MET A 221 -14.19 -3.03 -13.48
C MET A 221 -12.78 -3.37 -13.97
N ALA A 222 -12.62 -3.54 -15.28
CA ALA A 222 -11.31 -3.57 -15.94
C ALA A 222 -10.91 -2.14 -16.37
N ILE A 223 -9.65 -1.78 -16.20
CA ILE A 223 -9.10 -0.47 -16.57
C ILE A 223 -7.77 -0.70 -17.28
#